data_9ae35eab38da96030062d8fb9a41712a
#
_entry.id   9ae35eab38da96030062d8fb9a41712a
#
_cell.length_a   1.000
_cell.length_b   1.000
_cell.length_c   1.000
_cell.angle_alpha   90.00
_cell.angle_beta   90.00
_cell.angle_gamma   90.00
#
_symmetry.space_group_name_H-M   'P 1'
#
loop_
_entity.id
_entity.type
_entity.pdbx_description
1 polymer ?
#
loop_
_entity_poly.entity_id
_entity_poly.type
_entity_poly.pdbx_seq_one_letter_code
_entity_poly.pdbx_strand_id
1 'polypeptide(L)'
;MFVAWRDLRFARGRFVLIGSVVALITLLVGFLAGLTGGLASQNVSAVLDLPGDRLVLQQPSTGQPSFGDSTIGQRAVDGWQAAPGVDDVVPVGIVQGRATAPGAGSGAAGSGAAASGAAVGVALVGLPTGARSTPVTDLAPGRDDQVGLSSGAAADLGVQVGDRITVTGTDYRVAVVGGDAWYSHTPVLAMTPEAWAAADRRLGGDGAPTVLAVSGSPDWDAVGASTGTSAASPLASLTALETFRSEIGSLGLMIVMLFGVSALVVGAFFTVWTMQRAGDVAVLKALGASTGSLVRDALGQALVVLVLGIGVGMLAVVGLGALAGGALPFLLSPVTTVVPAAAMAVLGLAGAAVALRTVTSADPLTALGSNR
;
A
#
# COMPACT_ATOMS: atom_id res chain seq x y z
N MET A 1 -2.53 40.17 -1.62
CA MET A 1 -2.74 39.28 -2.80
C MET A 1 -2.60 39.97 -4.15
N PHE A 2 -2.86 41.25 -4.31
CA PHE A 2 -2.72 41.96 -5.59
C PHE A 2 -1.24 42.09 -6.04
N VAL A 3 -0.33 42.30 -5.10
CA VAL A 3 1.12 42.40 -5.35
C VAL A 3 1.69 41.01 -5.75
N ALA A 4 1.25 39.95 -5.07
CA ALA A 4 1.67 38.57 -5.34
C ALA A 4 1.37 38.11 -6.78
N TRP A 5 0.19 38.47 -7.32
CA TRP A 5 -0.19 38.11 -8.68
C TRP A 5 0.62 38.88 -9.75
N ARG A 6 0.98 40.14 -9.48
CA ARG A 6 1.77 40.96 -10.38
C ARG A 6 3.23 40.50 -10.44
N ASP A 7 3.79 40.10 -9.30
CA ASP A 7 5.14 39.53 -9.22
C ASP A 7 5.24 38.17 -9.94
N LEU A 8 4.23 37.31 -9.81
CA LEU A 8 4.13 36.05 -10.57
C LEU A 8 4.16 36.27 -12.08
N ARG A 9 3.61 37.36 -12.58
CA ARG A 9 3.61 37.71 -14.01
C ARG A 9 4.95 38.27 -14.50
N PHE A 10 5.71 38.99 -13.67
CA PHE A 10 6.98 39.61 -14.06
C PHE A 10 8.19 38.64 -13.91
N ALA A 11 8.18 37.75 -12.91
CA ALA A 11 9.26 36.82 -12.63
C ALA A 11 8.94 35.38 -13.07
N ARG A 12 8.22 35.19 -14.19
CA ARG A 12 7.71 33.87 -14.67
C ARG A 12 8.76 32.77 -14.68
N GLY A 13 9.97 33.05 -15.14
CA GLY A 13 11.05 32.05 -15.25
C GLY A 13 11.41 31.40 -13.90
N ARG A 14 11.45 32.19 -12.83
CA ARG A 14 11.77 31.70 -11.48
C ARG A 14 10.65 30.84 -10.89
N PHE A 15 9.40 31.30 -11.03
CA PHE A 15 8.24 30.56 -10.51
C PHE A 15 8.00 29.27 -11.28
N VAL A 16 8.23 29.28 -12.60
CA VAL A 16 8.22 28.06 -13.43
C VAL A 16 9.29 27.09 -12.98
N LEU A 17 10.52 27.56 -12.72
CA LEU A 17 11.61 26.72 -12.25
C LEU A 17 11.28 26.05 -10.89
N ILE A 18 10.83 26.84 -9.91
CA ILE A 18 10.45 26.30 -8.60
C ILE A 18 9.24 25.36 -8.72
N GLY A 19 8.24 25.77 -9.47
CA GLY A 19 7.05 24.94 -9.73
C GLY A 19 7.38 23.62 -10.43
N SER A 20 8.30 23.63 -11.40
CA SER A 20 8.74 22.41 -12.07
C SER A 20 9.54 21.47 -11.16
N VAL A 21 10.36 22.00 -10.27
CA VAL A 21 11.07 21.20 -9.25
C VAL A 21 10.06 20.58 -8.28
N VAL A 22 9.12 21.38 -7.76
CA VAL A 22 8.03 20.85 -6.91
C VAL A 22 7.23 19.79 -7.64
N ALA A 23 6.88 20.01 -8.90
CA ALA A 23 6.13 19.04 -9.71
C ALA A 23 6.91 17.74 -9.92
N LEU A 24 8.22 17.84 -10.20
CA LEU A 24 9.07 16.66 -10.38
C LEU A 24 9.25 15.87 -9.09
N ILE A 25 9.44 16.52 -7.96
CA ILE A 25 9.52 15.87 -6.65
C ILE A 25 8.17 15.23 -6.30
N THR A 26 7.06 15.93 -6.53
CA THR A 26 5.72 15.39 -6.30
C THR A 26 5.43 14.19 -7.19
N LEU A 27 5.86 14.23 -8.46
CA LEU A 27 5.79 13.09 -9.37
C LEU A 27 6.55 11.90 -8.80
N LEU A 28 7.79 12.10 -8.36
CA LEU A 28 8.63 11.03 -7.81
C LEU A 28 8.01 10.42 -6.55
N VAL A 29 7.60 11.27 -5.59
CA VAL A 29 6.97 10.83 -4.33
C VAL A 29 5.65 10.12 -4.59
N GLY A 30 4.78 10.71 -5.42
CA GLY A 30 3.47 10.15 -5.73
C GLY A 30 3.56 8.84 -6.54
N PHE A 31 4.49 8.76 -7.49
CA PHE A 31 4.72 7.54 -8.25
C PHE A 31 5.26 6.41 -7.35
N LEU A 32 6.22 6.71 -6.48
CA LEU A 32 6.72 5.74 -5.51
C LEU A 32 5.63 5.31 -4.52
N ALA A 33 4.79 6.24 -4.04
CA ALA A 33 3.67 5.91 -3.17
C ALA A 33 2.64 5.00 -3.85
N GLY A 34 2.32 5.26 -5.14
CA GLY A 34 1.43 4.42 -5.93
C GLY A 34 1.99 3.01 -6.17
N LEU A 35 3.28 2.90 -6.48
CA LEU A 35 3.97 1.62 -6.66
C LEU A 35 4.05 0.85 -5.33
N THR A 36 4.44 1.52 -4.24
CA THR A 36 4.48 0.91 -2.90
C THR A 36 3.09 0.45 -2.46
N GLY A 37 2.04 1.25 -2.71
CA GLY A 37 0.67 0.87 -2.42
C GLY A 37 0.21 -0.36 -3.20
N GLY A 38 0.59 -0.46 -4.47
CA GLY A 38 0.31 -1.61 -5.31
C GLY A 38 1.03 -2.88 -4.84
N LEU A 39 2.31 -2.78 -4.54
CA LEU A 39 3.09 -3.90 -3.98
C LEU A 39 2.53 -4.35 -2.62
N ALA A 40 2.18 -3.39 -1.74
CA ALA A 40 1.55 -3.72 -0.47
C ALA A 40 0.20 -4.44 -0.67
N SER A 41 -0.63 -3.98 -1.63
CA SER A 41 -1.90 -4.64 -1.96
C SER A 41 -1.68 -6.09 -2.42
N GLN A 42 -0.69 -6.35 -3.27
CA GLN A 42 -0.32 -7.70 -3.70
C GLN A 42 0.24 -8.58 -2.57
N ASN A 43 0.66 -7.98 -1.48
CA ASN A 43 1.13 -8.75 -0.33
C ASN A 43 -0.02 -9.15 0.61
N VAL A 44 -1.01 -8.29 0.82
CA VAL A 44 -1.94 -8.40 1.97
C VAL A 44 -3.42 -8.46 1.62
N SER A 45 -3.84 -8.25 0.36
CA SER A 45 -5.27 -8.07 0.05
C SER A 45 -6.13 -9.26 0.46
N ALA A 46 -5.66 -10.49 0.23
CA ALA A 46 -6.40 -11.68 0.65
C ALA A 46 -6.60 -11.77 2.17
N VAL A 47 -5.61 -11.34 2.95
CA VAL A 47 -5.70 -11.37 4.43
C VAL A 47 -6.69 -10.32 4.94
N LEU A 48 -6.69 -9.13 4.34
CA LEU A 48 -7.62 -8.06 4.71
C LEU A 48 -9.07 -8.38 4.35
N ASP A 49 -9.27 -9.21 3.34
CA ASP A 49 -10.58 -9.64 2.84
C ASP A 49 -11.10 -10.92 3.53
N LEU A 50 -10.39 -11.48 4.52
CA LEU A 50 -10.91 -12.61 5.29
C LEU A 50 -12.14 -12.19 6.11
N PRO A 51 -13.18 -13.06 6.21
CA PRO A 51 -14.49 -12.70 6.74
C PRO A 51 -14.56 -12.76 8.27
N GLY A 52 -13.82 -11.93 8.98
CA GLY A 52 -13.80 -11.90 10.45
C GLY A 52 -13.51 -10.51 11.01
N ASP A 53 -13.98 -10.26 12.24
CA ASP A 53 -13.63 -9.04 12.97
C ASP A 53 -12.20 -9.13 13.53
N ARG A 54 -11.76 -10.36 13.83
CA ARG A 54 -10.36 -10.67 14.15
C ARG A 54 -9.90 -11.96 13.47
N LEU A 55 -8.58 -11.99 13.22
CA LEU A 55 -7.87 -13.15 12.72
C LEU A 55 -7.09 -13.79 13.85
N VAL A 56 -7.30 -15.09 14.02
CA VAL A 56 -6.71 -15.90 15.07
C VAL A 56 -5.63 -16.79 14.47
N LEU A 57 -4.43 -16.66 14.99
CA LEU A 57 -3.26 -17.46 14.60
C LEU A 57 -2.78 -18.28 15.81
N GLN A 58 -2.05 -19.36 15.54
CA GLN A 58 -1.38 -20.10 16.61
C GLN A 58 -0.38 -19.20 17.33
N GLN A 59 -0.40 -19.23 18.67
CA GLN A 59 0.61 -18.56 19.48
C GLN A 59 1.85 -19.44 19.61
N PRO A 60 2.99 -19.04 19.05
CA PRO A 60 4.22 -19.81 19.21
C PRO A 60 4.74 -19.72 20.65
N SER A 61 5.52 -20.71 21.08
CA SER A 61 6.16 -20.71 22.40
C SER A 61 7.20 -19.59 22.55
N THR A 62 7.78 -19.15 21.45
CA THR A 62 8.74 -18.04 21.39
C THR A 62 8.53 -17.26 20.10
N GLY A 63 8.66 -15.93 20.16
CA GLY A 63 8.47 -15.06 18.99
C GLY A 63 7.05 -14.54 18.82
N GLN A 64 6.74 -14.09 17.61
CA GLN A 64 5.43 -13.55 17.23
C GLN A 64 4.67 -14.55 16.36
N PRO A 65 3.34 -14.53 16.35
CA PRO A 65 2.55 -15.32 15.42
C PRO A 65 2.96 -15.06 13.96
N SER A 66 2.98 -16.12 13.15
CA SER A 66 3.28 -16.06 11.72
C SER A 66 2.24 -16.85 10.95
N PHE A 67 1.80 -16.35 9.79
CA PHE A 67 0.92 -17.11 8.88
C PHE A 67 1.63 -18.33 8.30
N GLY A 68 2.94 -18.26 8.10
CA GLY A 68 3.72 -19.36 7.54
C GLY A 68 3.88 -20.55 8.47
N ASP A 69 3.86 -20.32 9.78
CA ASP A 69 4.08 -21.36 10.78
C ASP A 69 2.79 -21.72 11.56
N SER A 70 1.68 -21.01 11.30
CA SER A 70 0.44 -21.22 12.04
C SER A 70 -0.31 -22.45 11.51
N THR A 71 -0.57 -23.38 12.43
CA THR A 71 -1.44 -24.54 12.21
C THR A 71 -2.40 -24.66 13.38
N ILE A 72 -3.70 -24.50 13.15
CA ILE A 72 -4.69 -24.45 14.20
C ILE A 72 -5.37 -25.83 14.33
N GLY A 73 -5.04 -26.53 15.40
CA GLY A 73 -5.61 -27.84 15.68
C GLY A 73 -7.10 -27.76 16.04
N GLN A 74 -7.82 -28.86 15.81
CA GLN A 74 -9.27 -28.95 16.00
C GLN A 74 -9.75 -28.51 17.39
N ARG A 75 -8.97 -28.78 18.45
CA ARG A 75 -9.32 -28.34 19.83
C ARG A 75 -9.41 -26.81 19.94
N ALA A 76 -8.55 -26.09 19.24
CA ALA A 76 -8.58 -24.63 19.24
C ALA A 76 -9.80 -24.11 18.43
N VAL A 77 -10.11 -24.75 17.31
CA VAL A 77 -11.32 -24.45 16.52
C VAL A 77 -12.57 -24.64 17.41
N ASP A 78 -12.69 -25.81 18.06
CA ASP A 78 -13.83 -26.12 18.93
C ASP A 78 -13.91 -25.14 20.12
N GLY A 79 -12.76 -24.76 20.68
CA GLY A 79 -12.67 -23.78 21.77
C GLY A 79 -13.18 -22.39 21.37
N TRP A 80 -12.85 -21.93 20.16
CA TRP A 80 -13.37 -20.67 19.64
C TRP A 80 -14.86 -20.75 19.31
N GLN A 81 -15.32 -21.85 18.71
CA GLN A 81 -16.75 -22.06 18.39
C GLN A 81 -17.63 -22.14 19.64
N ALA A 82 -17.11 -22.67 20.75
CA ALA A 82 -17.84 -22.78 22.00
C ALA A 82 -17.74 -21.54 22.90
N ALA A 83 -16.93 -20.57 22.53
CA ALA A 83 -16.65 -19.41 23.40
C ALA A 83 -17.84 -18.44 23.44
N PRO A 84 -18.25 -17.96 24.63
CA PRO A 84 -19.31 -16.98 24.75
C PRO A 84 -18.98 -15.67 24.02
N GLY A 85 -19.95 -15.14 23.25
CA GLY A 85 -19.80 -13.91 22.50
C GLY A 85 -19.14 -14.08 21.13
N VAL A 86 -18.82 -15.30 20.71
CA VAL A 86 -18.44 -15.61 19.33
C VAL A 86 -19.71 -15.86 18.51
N ASP A 87 -19.85 -15.16 17.39
CA ASP A 87 -20.98 -15.27 16.49
C ASP A 87 -20.70 -16.24 15.34
N ASP A 88 -19.45 -16.20 14.79
CA ASP A 88 -19.03 -17.06 13.69
C ASP A 88 -17.52 -17.33 13.74
N VAL A 89 -17.14 -18.55 13.33
CA VAL A 89 -15.75 -19.00 13.21
C VAL A 89 -15.56 -19.64 11.85
N VAL A 90 -14.80 -19.00 10.99
CA VAL A 90 -14.46 -19.49 9.65
C VAL A 90 -13.03 -19.98 9.63
N PRO A 91 -12.77 -21.30 9.62
CA PRO A 91 -11.42 -21.84 9.45
C PRO A 91 -10.97 -21.62 8.01
N VAL A 92 -9.77 -21.03 7.84
CA VAL A 92 -9.18 -20.76 6.53
C VAL A 92 -7.79 -21.38 6.49
N GLY A 93 -7.54 -22.18 5.46
CA GLY A 93 -6.23 -22.72 5.15
C GLY A 93 -5.52 -21.83 4.13
N ILE A 94 -4.22 -21.56 4.33
CA ILE A 94 -3.41 -20.80 3.38
C ILE A 94 -2.07 -21.51 3.21
N VAL A 95 -1.72 -21.85 1.96
CA VAL A 95 -0.41 -22.42 1.63
C VAL A 95 0.02 -21.98 0.23
N GLN A 96 1.30 -21.75 0.03
CA GLN A 96 1.82 -21.43 -1.30
C GLN A 96 2.05 -22.71 -2.11
N GLY A 97 1.61 -22.68 -3.38
CA GLY A 97 1.72 -23.81 -4.29
C GLY A 97 1.98 -23.38 -5.72
N ARG A 98 1.82 -24.31 -6.65
CA ARG A 98 1.93 -24.05 -8.08
C ARG A 98 0.75 -24.64 -8.82
N ALA A 99 0.29 -23.86 -9.81
CA ALA A 99 -0.73 -24.31 -10.76
C ALA A 99 -0.17 -24.28 -12.19
N THR A 100 -0.67 -25.19 -13.03
CA THR A 100 -0.33 -25.26 -14.46
C THR A 100 -1.61 -25.36 -15.29
N ALA A 101 -1.65 -24.68 -16.43
CA ALA A 101 -2.73 -24.83 -17.40
C ALA A 101 -2.49 -26.03 -18.34
N PRO A 102 -3.53 -26.72 -18.86
CA PRO A 102 -3.37 -27.78 -19.85
C PRO A 102 -2.69 -27.27 -21.11
N GLY A 103 -1.64 -27.96 -21.57
CA GLY A 103 -0.82 -27.56 -22.71
C GLY A 103 0.63 -27.24 -22.34
N ALA A 104 0.97 -27.28 -21.04
CA ALA A 104 2.31 -27.08 -20.52
C ALA A 104 3.24 -28.29 -20.80
N GLY A 105 3.63 -28.47 -22.04
CA GLY A 105 4.77 -29.32 -22.41
C GLY A 105 6.07 -28.66 -21.97
N SER A 106 6.93 -29.44 -21.28
CA SER A 106 8.24 -29.09 -20.79
C SER A 106 9.10 -28.38 -21.86
N GLY A 107 9.26 -27.05 -21.73
CA GLY A 107 10.16 -26.32 -22.64
C GLY A 107 10.22 -24.82 -22.39
N ALA A 108 11.36 -24.42 -21.82
CA ALA A 108 11.99 -23.09 -21.87
C ALA A 108 11.39 -21.94 -21.03
N ALA A 109 12.13 -21.60 -19.98
CA ALA A 109 12.08 -20.28 -19.35
C ALA A 109 12.49 -19.19 -20.36
N GLY A 110 11.57 -18.25 -20.67
CA GLY A 110 11.84 -17.11 -21.52
C GLY A 110 10.87 -15.99 -21.23
N SER A 111 11.42 -14.86 -20.92
CA SER A 111 10.80 -13.58 -20.52
C SER A 111 9.55 -13.16 -21.29
N GLY A 112 8.47 -12.79 -20.59
CA GLY A 112 7.58 -11.71 -20.95
C GLY A 112 6.55 -11.98 -22.03
N ALA A 113 5.75 -13.02 -21.90
CA ALA A 113 4.36 -13.20 -22.38
C ALA A 113 3.98 -14.60 -21.94
N ALA A 114 2.77 -14.80 -21.41
CA ALA A 114 2.32 -16.10 -20.91
C ALA A 114 2.49 -17.18 -22.01
N ALA A 115 3.60 -17.92 -21.93
CA ALA A 115 3.77 -19.15 -22.69
C ALA A 115 2.80 -20.14 -22.06
N SER A 116 1.74 -20.52 -22.78
CA SER A 116 0.87 -21.62 -22.44
C SER A 116 1.73 -22.81 -22.02
N GLY A 117 1.78 -23.08 -20.69
CA GLY A 117 2.52 -24.17 -20.15
C GLY A 117 3.43 -23.92 -18.99
N ALA A 118 3.66 -22.69 -18.57
CA ALA A 118 4.48 -22.38 -17.41
C ALA A 118 3.75 -22.66 -16.10
N ALA A 119 4.48 -23.20 -15.10
CA ALA A 119 3.95 -23.31 -13.75
C ALA A 119 3.92 -21.93 -13.10
N VAL A 120 2.75 -21.49 -12.66
CA VAL A 120 2.52 -20.22 -11.96
C VAL A 120 2.49 -20.47 -10.46
N GLY A 121 3.20 -19.64 -9.67
CA GLY A 121 3.07 -19.63 -8.23
C GLY A 121 1.70 -19.07 -7.82
N VAL A 122 0.98 -19.75 -6.94
CA VAL A 122 -0.35 -19.35 -6.45
C VAL A 122 -0.45 -19.55 -4.95
N ALA A 123 -1.23 -18.69 -4.28
CA ALA A 123 -1.64 -18.92 -2.91
C ALA A 123 -2.91 -19.77 -2.90
N LEU A 124 -2.81 -21.00 -2.44
CA LEU A 124 -3.93 -21.91 -2.25
C LEU A 124 -4.68 -21.50 -0.98
N VAL A 125 -5.92 -21.10 -1.10
CA VAL A 125 -6.76 -20.68 0.03
C VAL A 125 -7.97 -21.57 0.16
N GLY A 126 -8.08 -22.28 1.29
CA GLY A 126 -9.23 -23.13 1.63
C GLY A 126 -10.33 -22.29 2.25
N LEU A 127 -11.46 -22.14 1.55
CA LEU A 127 -12.57 -21.29 1.96
C LEU A 127 -13.87 -22.09 1.98
N PRO A 128 -14.62 -22.08 3.11
CA PRO A 128 -15.94 -22.69 3.14
C PRO A 128 -16.95 -21.87 2.33
N THR A 129 -17.89 -22.54 1.70
CA THR A 129 -19.05 -21.90 1.08
C THR A 129 -19.99 -21.34 2.13
N GLY A 130 -20.56 -20.16 1.88
CA GLY A 130 -21.54 -19.54 2.79
C GLY A 130 -20.95 -18.64 3.87
N ALA A 131 -19.65 -18.41 3.89
CA ALA A 131 -19.06 -17.35 4.69
C ALA A 131 -19.56 -15.96 4.23
N ARG A 132 -19.41 -14.94 5.10
CA ARG A 132 -19.76 -13.56 4.74
C ARG A 132 -19.06 -13.17 3.44
N SER A 133 -19.82 -12.61 2.47
CA SER A 133 -19.30 -12.19 1.17
C SER A 133 -18.21 -11.14 1.31
N THR A 134 -17.05 -11.44 0.77
CA THR A 134 -15.91 -10.57 0.59
C THR A 134 -15.25 -10.89 -0.76
N PRO A 135 -14.37 -10.02 -1.30
CA PRO A 135 -13.71 -10.33 -2.57
C PRO A 135 -13.00 -11.68 -2.61
N VAL A 136 -12.45 -12.15 -1.47
CA VAL A 136 -11.78 -13.45 -1.40
C VAL A 136 -12.74 -14.60 -1.20
N THR A 137 -13.79 -14.46 -0.39
CA THR A 137 -14.79 -15.55 -0.17
C THR A 137 -15.69 -15.78 -1.36
N ASP A 138 -15.91 -14.75 -2.20
CA ASP A 138 -16.68 -14.88 -3.44
C ASP A 138 -15.98 -15.77 -4.48
N LEU A 139 -14.68 -16.07 -4.27
CA LEU A 139 -13.92 -17.04 -5.06
C LEU A 139 -14.17 -18.49 -4.62
N ALA A 140 -14.81 -18.75 -3.46
CA ALA A 140 -14.98 -20.09 -2.92
C ALA A 140 -15.77 -20.99 -3.91
N PRO A 141 -15.20 -22.13 -4.37
CA PRO A 141 -15.90 -23.03 -5.25
C PRO A 141 -16.95 -23.85 -4.48
N GLY A 142 -17.98 -24.30 -5.18
CA GLY A 142 -19.06 -25.11 -4.57
C GLY A 142 -18.72 -26.59 -4.44
N ARG A 143 -17.61 -27.10 -4.99
CA ARG A 143 -17.28 -28.54 -5.06
C ARG A 143 -15.78 -28.76 -5.00
N ASP A 144 -15.36 -29.92 -4.49
CA ASP A 144 -13.94 -30.28 -4.30
C ASP A 144 -13.15 -30.47 -5.59
N ASP A 145 -13.82 -30.69 -6.72
CA ASP A 145 -13.21 -30.79 -8.05
C ASP A 145 -13.11 -29.44 -8.77
N GLN A 146 -13.44 -28.35 -8.07
CA GLN A 146 -13.49 -27.00 -8.60
C GLN A 146 -12.54 -26.04 -7.85
N VAL A 147 -12.16 -24.98 -8.54
CA VAL A 147 -11.37 -23.89 -7.98
C VAL A 147 -11.93 -22.53 -8.42
N GLY A 148 -11.73 -21.52 -7.57
CA GLY A 148 -11.92 -20.12 -7.94
C GLY A 148 -10.56 -19.44 -8.10
N LEU A 149 -10.44 -18.57 -9.09
CA LEU A 149 -9.20 -17.85 -9.38
C LEU A 149 -9.40 -16.35 -9.20
N SER A 150 -8.43 -15.69 -8.56
CA SER A 150 -8.34 -14.24 -8.68
C SER A 150 -8.04 -13.85 -10.12
N SER A 151 -8.38 -12.62 -10.50
CA SER A 151 -8.11 -12.09 -11.86
C SER A 151 -6.64 -12.22 -12.24
N GLY A 152 -5.72 -11.99 -11.28
CA GLY A 152 -4.29 -12.18 -11.48
C GLY A 152 -3.94 -13.64 -11.77
N ALA A 153 -4.45 -14.60 -10.99
CA ALA A 153 -4.20 -16.03 -11.21
C ALA A 153 -4.71 -16.51 -12.58
N ALA A 154 -5.91 -16.06 -12.97
CA ALA A 154 -6.48 -16.41 -14.26
C ALA A 154 -5.69 -15.83 -15.44
N ALA A 155 -5.22 -14.58 -15.31
CA ALA A 155 -4.39 -13.92 -16.31
C ALA A 155 -3.02 -14.60 -16.47
N ASP A 156 -2.35 -14.90 -15.36
CA ASP A 156 -1.03 -15.53 -15.36
C ASP A 156 -1.07 -16.99 -15.92
N LEU A 157 -2.16 -17.70 -15.64
CA LEU A 157 -2.40 -19.05 -16.19
C LEU A 157 -2.96 -19.03 -17.62
N GLY A 158 -3.50 -17.91 -18.09
CA GLY A 158 -4.15 -17.81 -19.40
C GLY A 158 -5.44 -18.64 -19.50
N VAL A 159 -6.22 -18.77 -18.41
CA VAL A 159 -7.42 -19.60 -18.31
C VAL A 159 -8.67 -18.79 -18.00
N GLN A 160 -9.82 -19.38 -18.31
CA GLN A 160 -11.14 -18.81 -18.09
C GLN A 160 -12.03 -19.78 -17.32
N VAL A 161 -13.21 -19.30 -16.91
CA VAL A 161 -14.23 -20.16 -16.30
C VAL A 161 -14.59 -21.32 -17.22
N GLY A 162 -14.55 -22.53 -16.66
CA GLY A 162 -14.81 -23.77 -17.39
C GLY A 162 -13.57 -24.55 -17.78
N ASP A 163 -12.40 -23.90 -17.85
CA ASP A 163 -11.15 -24.54 -18.18
C ASP A 163 -10.68 -25.48 -17.05
N ARG A 164 -9.69 -26.31 -17.35
CA ARG A 164 -9.03 -27.18 -16.36
C ARG A 164 -7.64 -26.66 -16.06
N ILE A 165 -7.22 -26.81 -14.82
CA ILE A 165 -5.87 -26.55 -14.35
C ILE A 165 -5.39 -27.69 -13.46
N THR A 166 -4.10 -27.91 -13.40
CA THR A 166 -3.49 -28.88 -12.50
C THR A 166 -2.86 -28.14 -11.32
N VAL A 167 -3.22 -28.49 -10.10
CA VAL A 167 -2.68 -27.94 -8.85
C VAL A 167 -2.09 -29.10 -8.04
N THR A 168 -0.82 -29.04 -7.70
CA THR A 168 -0.13 -30.10 -6.93
C THR A 168 -0.38 -31.52 -7.47
N GLY A 169 -0.44 -31.65 -8.82
CA GLY A 169 -0.65 -32.95 -9.49
C GLY A 169 -2.11 -33.44 -9.55
N THR A 170 -3.07 -32.61 -9.20
CA THR A 170 -4.52 -32.92 -9.30
C THR A 170 -5.19 -31.91 -10.22
N ASP A 171 -6.08 -32.41 -11.07
CA ASP A 171 -6.83 -31.59 -12.00
C ASP A 171 -8.11 -31.03 -11.36
N TYR A 172 -8.32 -29.73 -11.55
CA TYR A 172 -9.47 -28.99 -11.09
C TYR A 172 -10.12 -28.22 -12.24
N ARG A 173 -11.41 -28.00 -12.14
CA ARG A 173 -12.16 -27.13 -13.07
C ARG A 173 -12.26 -25.73 -12.50
N VAL A 174 -11.96 -24.70 -13.29
CA VAL A 174 -12.18 -23.30 -12.91
C VAL A 174 -13.69 -23.01 -12.89
N ALA A 175 -14.24 -22.74 -11.71
CA ALA A 175 -15.65 -22.45 -11.51
C ALA A 175 -15.92 -20.95 -11.46
N VAL A 176 -15.00 -20.16 -10.90
CA VAL A 176 -15.12 -18.73 -10.69
C VAL A 176 -13.82 -18.05 -11.07
N VAL A 177 -13.92 -16.91 -11.72
CA VAL A 177 -12.80 -15.96 -11.92
C VAL A 177 -13.31 -14.58 -11.51
N GLY A 178 -12.61 -13.92 -10.57
CA GLY A 178 -13.04 -12.60 -10.10
C GLY A 178 -12.12 -12.05 -9.02
N GLY A 179 -12.41 -10.82 -8.59
CA GLY A 179 -11.62 -10.17 -7.55
C GLY A 179 -10.14 -9.97 -7.91
N ASP A 180 -9.46 -9.20 -7.08
CA ASP A 180 -8.00 -9.00 -7.19
C ASP A 180 -7.37 -9.33 -5.83
N ALA A 181 -7.39 -10.64 -5.49
CA ALA A 181 -6.89 -11.15 -4.22
C ALA A 181 -5.48 -11.71 -4.37
N TRP A 182 -4.59 -11.27 -3.48
CA TRP A 182 -3.17 -11.64 -3.44
C TRP A 182 -2.72 -11.96 -2.01
N TYR A 183 -1.78 -12.87 -1.90
CA TYR A 183 -1.13 -13.23 -0.64
C TYR A 183 0.37 -13.40 -0.87
N SER A 184 1.19 -12.61 -0.16
CA SER A 184 2.66 -12.66 -0.29
C SER A 184 3.13 -12.63 -1.76
N HIS A 185 2.61 -11.68 -2.55
CA HIS A 185 2.90 -11.49 -3.98
C HIS A 185 2.48 -12.63 -4.90
N THR A 186 1.72 -13.59 -4.42
CA THR A 186 1.15 -14.66 -5.24
C THR A 186 -0.36 -14.47 -5.38
N PRO A 187 -0.92 -14.61 -6.59
CA PRO A 187 -2.34 -14.47 -6.79
C PRO A 187 -3.09 -15.65 -6.15
N VAL A 188 -4.30 -15.39 -5.68
CA VAL A 188 -5.12 -16.37 -4.95
C VAL A 188 -5.77 -17.39 -5.87
N LEU A 189 -5.70 -18.64 -5.45
CA LEU A 189 -6.49 -19.77 -5.95
C LEU A 189 -7.30 -20.34 -4.78
N ALA A 190 -8.61 -20.14 -4.82
CA ALA A 190 -9.54 -20.62 -3.79
C ALA A 190 -9.98 -22.07 -4.05
N MET A 191 -10.04 -22.84 -3.00
CA MET A 191 -10.48 -24.24 -2.97
C MET A 191 -11.49 -24.46 -1.85
N THR A 192 -12.23 -25.57 -1.87
CA THR A 192 -12.94 -26.00 -0.67
C THR A 192 -11.97 -26.36 0.44
N PRO A 193 -12.37 -26.32 1.73
CA PRO A 193 -11.48 -26.70 2.83
C PRO A 193 -10.92 -28.12 2.69
N GLU A 194 -11.71 -29.06 2.19
CA GLU A 194 -11.34 -30.46 1.98
C GLU A 194 -10.30 -30.60 0.87
N ALA A 195 -10.53 -29.96 -0.28
CA ALA A 195 -9.58 -29.97 -1.40
C ALA A 195 -8.27 -29.27 -1.02
N TRP A 196 -8.37 -28.16 -0.28
CA TRP A 196 -7.19 -27.44 0.24
C TRP A 196 -6.37 -28.32 1.20
N ALA A 197 -7.01 -28.96 2.19
CA ALA A 197 -6.35 -29.82 3.14
C ALA A 197 -5.66 -31.02 2.45
N ALA A 198 -6.24 -31.54 1.38
CA ALA A 198 -5.63 -32.58 0.56
C ALA A 198 -4.40 -32.04 -0.21
N ALA A 199 -4.45 -30.81 -0.73
CA ALA A 199 -3.34 -30.17 -1.40
C ALA A 199 -2.21 -29.81 -0.42
N ASP A 200 -2.55 -29.30 0.76
CA ASP A 200 -1.59 -28.97 1.82
C ASP A 200 -0.80 -30.19 2.28
N ARG A 201 -1.47 -31.35 2.50
CA ARG A 201 -0.78 -32.60 2.84
C ARG A 201 0.18 -33.08 1.76
N ARG A 202 -0.12 -32.83 0.48
CA ARG A 202 0.81 -33.15 -0.61
C ARG A 202 2.03 -32.22 -0.63
N LEU A 203 1.90 -31.02 -0.08
CA LEU A 203 2.98 -30.06 0.08
C LEU A 203 3.78 -30.27 1.38
N GLY A 204 3.37 -31.25 2.20
CA GLY A 204 4.05 -31.61 3.47
C GLY A 204 3.43 -31.03 4.72
N GLY A 205 2.27 -30.37 4.61
CA GLY A 205 1.48 -29.89 5.75
C GLY A 205 0.63 -31.01 6.39
N ASP A 206 -0.11 -30.66 7.41
CA ASP A 206 -1.00 -31.56 8.16
C ASP A 206 -2.49 -31.46 7.75
N GLY A 207 -2.83 -30.47 6.93
CA GLY A 207 -4.18 -30.17 6.48
C GLY A 207 -5.02 -29.41 7.51
N ALA A 208 -4.41 -28.91 8.60
CA ALA A 208 -5.08 -28.06 9.56
C ALA A 208 -5.17 -26.61 9.05
N PRO A 209 -6.22 -25.85 9.40
CA PRO A 209 -6.34 -24.47 8.98
C PRO A 209 -5.20 -23.60 9.52
N THR A 210 -4.78 -22.63 8.71
CA THR A 210 -3.73 -21.67 9.04
C THR A 210 -4.23 -20.57 9.98
N VAL A 211 -5.46 -20.11 9.77
CA VAL A 211 -6.06 -18.98 10.47
C VAL A 211 -7.55 -19.23 10.70
N LEU A 212 -8.10 -18.71 11.81
CA LEU A 212 -9.54 -18.60 12.00
C LEU A 212 -9.94 -17.14 11.82
N ALA A 213 -10.91 -16.89 10.96
CA ALA A 213 -11.58 -15.61 10.89
C ALA A 213 -12.78 -15.67 11.85
N VAL A 214 -12.71 -14.91 12.94
CA VAL A 214 -13.69 -14.93 14.02
C VAL A 214 -14.44 -13.63 14.09
N SER A 215 -15.78 -13.71 14.14
CA SER A 215 -16.68 -12.58 14.31
C SER A 215 -17.36 -12.64 15.67
N GLY A 216 -17.67 -11.47 16.27
CA GLY A 216 -18.34 -11.35 17.55
C GLY A 216 -17.59 -10.46 18.54
N SER A 217 -17.93 -10.61 19.81
CA SER A 217 -17.36 -9.83 20.93
C SER A 217 -17.01 -10.69 22.14
N PRO A 218 -16.22 -11.78 21.96
CA PRO A 218 -15.77 -12.61 23.09
C PRO A 218 -14.70 -11.89 23.91
N ASP A 219 -14.31 -12.49 25.02
CA ASP A 219 -13.05 -12.14 25.69
C ASP A 219 -11.89 -12.75 24.89
N TRP A 220 -11.36 -11.95 23.95
CA TRP A 220 -10.34 -12.36 22.99
C TRP A 220 -9.08 -12.93 23.67
N ASP A 221 -8.66 -12.31 24.78
CA ASP A 221 -7.43 -12.69 25.48
C ASP A 221 -7.63 -13.99 26.27
N ALA A 222 -8.78 -14.14 26.95
CA ALA A 222 -9.09 -15.34 27.71
C ALA A 222 -9.24 -16.55 26.80
N VAL A 223 -9.98 -16.42 25.67
CA VAL A 223 -10.15 -17.51 24.71
C VAL A 223 -8.82 -17.85 24.05
N GLY A 224 -8.05 -16.84 23.63
CA GLY A 224 -6.72 -17.03 23.05
C GLY A 224 -5.79 -17.79 23.99
N ALA A 225 -5.71 -17.40 25.27
CA ALA A 225 -4.88 -18.07 26.28
C ALA A 225 -5.31 -19.53 26.51
N SER A 226 -6.61 -19.82 26.53
CA SER A 226 -7.12 -21.19 26.76
C SER A 226 -6.92 -22.11 25.54
N THR A 227 -6.85 -21.56 24.35
CA THR A 227 -6.71 -22.31 23.08
C THR A 227 -5.28 -22.30 22.52
N GLY A 228 -4.36 -21.57 23.17
CA GLY A 228 -2.97 -21.42 22.67
C GLY A 228 -2.89 -20.61 21.36
N THR A 229 -3.76 -19.64 21.21
CA THR A 229 -3.86 -18.81 20.01
C THR A 229 -3.79 -17.32 20.35
N SER A 230 -3.58 -16.49 19.33
CA SER A 230 -3.57 -15.03 19.44
C SER A 230 -4.52 -14.42 18.42
N ALA A 231 -5.41 -13.54 18.87
CA ALA A 231 -6.40 -12.87 18.06
C ALA A 231 -5.98 -11.41 17.80
N ALA A 232 -5.87 -11.02 16.55
CA ALA A 232 -5.53 -9.66 16.14
C ALA A 232 -6.56 -9.10 15.14
N SER A 233 -6.72 -7.77 15.09
CA SER A 233 -7.51 -7.17 14.01
C SER A 233 -6.86 -7.46 12.65
N PRO A 234 -7.60 -7.45 11.52
CA PRO A 234 -7.05 -7.72 10.20
C PRO A 234 -5.81 -6.86 9.88
N LEU A 235 -5.83 -5.57 10.21
CA LEU A 235 -4.67 -4.69 10.02
C LEU A 235 -3.48 -5.04 10.93
N ALA A 236 -3.73 -5.40 12.19
CA ALA A 236 -2.66 -5.78 13.10
C ALA A 236 -2.05 -7.15 12.74
N SER A 237 -2.84 -8.06 12.20
CA SER A 237 -2.38 -9.39 11.75
C SER A 237 -1.41 -9.32 10.56
N LEU A 238 -1.36 -8.20 9.84
CA LEU A 238 -0.40 -8.03 8.73
C LEU A 238 1.06 -8.11 9.22
N THR A 239 1.33 -7.79 10.48
CA THR A 239 2.67 -7.95 11.06
C THR A 239 3.08 -9.42 11.22
N ALA A 240 2.13 -10.34 11.15
CA ALA A 240 2.38 -11.80 11.13
C ALA A 240 2.74 -12.33 9.72
N LEU A 241 2.64 -11.49 8.67
CA LEU A 241 3.20 -11.79 7.34
C LEU A 241 4.66 -11.36 7.30
N GLU A 242 5.58 -12.32 7.16
CA GLU A 242 7.03 -12.03 7.17
C GLU A 242 7.45 -11.13 6.01
N THR A 243 6.90 -11.36 4.83
CA THR A 243 7.14 -10.54 3.64
C THR A 243 6.72 -9.09 3.88
N PHE A 244 5.52 -8.87 4.41
CA PHE A 244 4.99 -7.54 4.70
C PHE A 244 5.84 -6.81 5.75
N ARG A 245 6.22 -7.49 6.83
CA ARG A 245 7.06 -6.91 7.90
C ARG A 245 8.43 -6.48 7.38
N SER A 246 9.06 -7.29 6.53
CA SER A 246 10.35 -6.99 5.90
C SER A 246 10.25 -5.79 4.95
N GLU A 247 9.21 -5.75 4.14
CA GLU A 247 9.01 -4.71 3.12
C GLU A 247 8.61 -3.37 3.72
N ILE A 248 7.66 -3.34 4.67
CA ILE A 248 7.19 -2.09 5.27
C ILE A 248 8.31 -1.32 5.96
N GLY A 249 9.27 -2.04 6.56
CA GLY A 249 10.44 -1.42 7.17
C GLY A 249 11.32 -0.69 6.15
N SER A 250 11.66 -1.34 5.05
CA SER A 250 12.52 -0.79 4.00
C SER A 250 11.81 0.28 3.16
N LEU A 251 10.59 0.03 2.74
CA LEU A 251 9.79 0.99 1.95
C LEU A 251 9.41 2.22 2.78
N GLY A 252 9.04 2.03 4.05
CA GLY A 252 8.77 3.13 4.96
C GLY A 252 9.98 4.04 5.17
N LEU A 253 11.18 3.45 5.34
CA LEU A 253 12.41 4.21 5.44
C LEU A 253 12.69 5.01 4.16
N MET A 254 12.53 4.40 2.98
CA MET A 254 12.70 5.11 1.71
C MET A 254 11.73 6.29 1.57
N ILE A 255 10.47 6.11 1.92
CA ILE A 255 9.46 7.17 1.86
C ILE A 255 9.83 8.31 2.82
N VAL A 256 10.23 8.00 4.05
CA VAL A 256 10.66 9.02 5.04
C VAL A 256 11.88 9.79 4.55
N MET A 257 12.88 9.09 4.00
CA MET A 257 14.06 9.75 3.44
C MET A 257 13.70 10.63 2.23
N LEU A 258 12.80 10.17 1.37
CA LEU A 258 12.37 10.95 0.21
C LEU A 258 11.61 12.22 0.62
N PHE A 259 10.75 12.15 1.63
CA PHE A 259 10.12 13.34 2.21
C PHE A 259 11.14 14.27 2.88
N GLY A 260 12.14 13.72 3.56
CA GLY A 260 13.24 14.50 4.16
C GLY A 260 14.04 15.28 3.10
N VAL A 261 14.45 14.62 2.03
CA VAL A 261 15.13 15.25 0.89
C VAL A 261 14.22 16.29 0.23
N SER A 262 12.94 15.98 0.05
CA SER A 262 11.96 16.90 -0.53
C SER A 262 11.81 18.17 0.32
N ALA A 263 11.69 18.03 1.64
CA ALA A 263 11.62 19.16 2.56
C ALA A 263 12.89 20.03 2.52
N LEU A 264 14.07 19.40 2.45
CA LEU A 264 15.36 20.09 2.34
C LEU A 264 15.44 20.90 1.03
N VAL A 265 15.10 20.28 -0.11
CA VAL A 265 15.17 20.94 -1.42
C VAL A 265 14.19 22.10 -1.49
N VAL A 266 12.93 21.89 -1.09
CA VAL A 266 11.92 22.95 -1.07
C VAL A 266 12.33 24.08 -0.11
N GLY A 267 12.82 23.74 1.09
CA GLY A 267 13.31 24.70 2.07
C GLY A 267 14.50 25.52 1.54
N ALA A 268 15.47 24.88 0.90
CA ALA A 268 16.60 25.56 0.29
C ALA A 268 16.17 26.55 -0.82
N PHE A 269 15.23 26.13 -1.69
CA PHE A 269 14.68 27.02 -2.71
C PHE A 269 13.99 28.24 -2.12
N PHE A 270 13.16 28.07 -1.11
CA PHE A 270 12.50 29.20 -0.45
C PHE A 270 13.48 30.08 0.29
N THR A 271 14.54 29.52 0.86
CA THR A 271 15.62 30.31 1.50
C THR A 271 16.30 31.21 0.47
N VAL A 272 16.76 30.66 -0.65
CA VAL A 272 17.40 31.44 -1.72
C VAL A 272 16.47 32.49 -2.29
N TRP A 273 15.21 32.13 -2.51
CA TRP A 273 14.19 33.04 -3.00
C TRP A 273 13.94 34.22 -2.03
N THR A 274 13.86 33.93 -0.73
CA THR A 274 13.65 34.96 0.31
C THR A 274 14.86 35.87 0.44
N MET A 275 16.09 35.32 0.36
CA MET A 275 17.31 36.09 0.37
C MET A 275 17.40 37.08 -0.81
N GLN A 276 17.00 36.65 -2.00
CA GLN A 276 16.99 37.52 -3.20
C GLN A 276 15.97 38.66 -3.10
N ARG A 277 14.95 38.53 -2.23
CA ARG A 277 13.95 39.59 -1.98
C ARG A 277 14.22 40.41 -0.71
N ALA A 278 15.33 40.14 -0.03
CA ALA A 278 15.64 40.82 1.24
C ALA A 278 15.70 42.37 1.08
N GLY A 279 16.22 42.87 -0.05
CA GLY A 279 16.22 44.30 -0.37
C GLY A 279 14.82 44.88 -0.54
N ASP A 280 13.94 44.21 -1.28
CA ASP A 280 12.55 44.66 -1.48
C ASP A 280 11.77 44.64 -0.16
N VAL A 281 12.01 43.63 0.68
CA VAL A 281 11.41 43.52 2.02
C VAL A 281 11.89 44.64 2.93
N ALA A 282 13.18 45.02 2.87
CA ALA A 282 13.72 46.13 3.64
C ALA A 282 13.07 47.47 3.25
N VAL A 283 12.91 47.73 1.94
CA VAL A 283 12.21 48.94 1.45
C VAL A 283 10.76 48.97 1.90
N LEU A 284 10.02 47.85 1.80
CA LEU A 284 8.62 47.79 2.24
C LEU A 284 8.50 48.02 3.76
N LYS A 285 9.44 47.50 4.57
CA LYS A 285 9.50 47.77 6.01
C LYS A 285 9.75 49.25 6.31
N ALA A 286 10.67 49.89 5.56
CA ALA A 286 10.93 51.31 5.70
C ALA A 286 9.70 52.17 5.35
N LEU A 287 8.86 51.71 4.43
CA LEU A 287 7.59 52.34 4.05
C LEU A 287 6.43 52.00 5.03
N GLY A 288 6.71 51.29 6.13
CA GLY A 288 5.72 51.02 7.19
C GLY A 288 4.95 49.70 7.06
N ALA A 289 5.37 48.79 6.16
CA ALA A 289 4.73 47.48 6.08
C ALA A 289 5.01 46.63 7.34
N SER A 290 3.99 46.03 7.93
CA SER A 290 4.14 45.15 9.08
C SER A 290 4.78 43.81 8.68
N THR A 291 5.65 43.26 9.55
CA THR A 291 6.29 41.96 9.34
C THR A 291 5.27 40.85 9.07
N GLY A 292 4.11 40.89 9.78
CA GLY A 292 3.04 39.91 9.59
C GLY A 292 2.38 39.97 8.21
N SER A 293 2.24 41.17 7.61
CA SER A 293 1.71 41.32 6.25
C SER A 293 2.65 40.76 5.20
N LEU A 294 3.98 40.98 5.38
CA LEU A 294 5.02 40.48 4.49
C LEU A 294 5.13 38.95 4.54
N VAL A 295 5.07 38.37 5.75
CA VAL A 295 5.06 36.91 5.95
C VAL A 295 3.82 36.28 5.29
N ARG A 296 2.64 36.87 5.51
CA ARG A 296 1.41 36.33 4.92
C ARG A 296 1.39 36.42 3.39
N ASP A 297 1.96 37.49 2.81
CA ASP A 297 2.07 37.62 1.35
C ASP A 297 3.06 36.60 0.76
N ALA A 298 4.21 36.43 1.41
CA ALA A 298 5.22 35.45 0.99
C ALA A 298 4.73 34.00 1.13
N LEU A 299 4.04 33.63 2.23
CA LEU A 299 3.42 32.32 2.38
C LEU A 299 2.29 32.10 1.37
N GLY A 300 1.54 33.15 1.03
CA GLY A 300 0.52 33.10 -0.02
C GLY A 300 1.11 32.79 -1.40
N GLN A 301 2.26 33.40 -1.73
CA GLN A 301 3.00 33.10 -2.97
C GLN A 301 3.55 31.67 -2.96
N ALA A 302 4.12 31.24 -1.82
CA ALA A 302 4.60 29.87 -1.65
C ALA A 302 3.47 28.85 -1.85
N LEU A 303 2.31 29.11 -1.25
CA LEU A 303 1.12 28.26 -1.40
C LEU A 303 0.68 28.14 -2.86
N VAL A 304 0.63 29.23 -3.61
CA VAL A 304 0.26 29.19 -5.05
C VAL A 304 1.23 28.33 -5.84
N VAL A 305 2.55 28.49 -5.63
CA VAL A 305 3.57 27.71 -6.33
C VAL A 305 3.48 26.23 -5.95
N LEU A 306 3.31 25.94 -4.66
CA LEU A 306 3.14 24.57 -4.17
C LEU A 306 1.87 23.91 -4.75
N VAL A 307 0.72 24.60 -4.72
CA VAL A 307 -0.53 24.04 -5.26
C VAL A 307 -0.41 23.77 -6.75
N LEU A 308 0.17 24.68 -7.52
CA LEU A 308 0.37 24.47 -8.96
C LEU A 308 1.40 23.35 -9.23
N GLY A 309 2.53 23.36 -8.54
CA GLY A 309 3.57 22.35 -8.71
C GLY A 309 3.08 20.94 -8.30
N ILE A 310 2.46 20.83 -7.12
CA ILE A 310 1.88 19.57 -6.63
C ILE A 310 0.75 19.12 -7.56
N GLY A 311 -0.12 20.04 -8.01
CA GLY A 311 -1.20 19.72 -8.93
C GLY A 311 -0.71 19.14 -10.26
N VAL A 312 0.29 19.78 -10.87
CA VAL A 312 0.93 19.26 -12.11
C VAL A 312 1.62 17.92 -11.86
N GLY A 313 2.36 17.79 -10.75
CA GLY A 313 3.02 16.54 -10.37
C GLY A 313 2.02 15.40 -10.18
N MET A 314 0.91 15.64 -9.47
CA MET A 314 -0.14 14.62 -9.25
C MET A 314 -0.90 14.26 -10.53
N LEU A 315 -1.16 15.21 -11.41
CA LEU A 315 -1.74 14.90 -12.73
C LEU A 315 -0.81 13.97 -13.54
N ALA A 316 0.50 14.21 -13.47
CA ALA A 316 1.49 13.34 -14.11
C ALA A 316 1.53 11.95 -13.44
N VAL A 317 1.42 11.85 -12.10
CA VAL A 317 1.30 10.57 -11.37
C VAL A 317 0.08 9.78 -11.84
N VAL A 318 -1.09 10.42 -11.89
CA VAL A 318 -2.32 9.76 -12.34
C VAL A 318 -2.22 9.32 -13.80
N GLY A 319 -1.69 10.19 -14.68
CA GLY A 319 -1.50 9.86 -16.10
C GLY A 319 -0.54 8.69 -16.32
N LEU A 320 0.65 8.75 -15.71
CA LEU A 320 1.65 7.68 -15.82
C LEU A 320 1.21 6.40 -15.10
N GLY A 321 0.55 6.52 -13.95
CA GLY A 321 0.01 5.39 -13.22
C GLY A 321 -1.09 4.66 -14.00
N ALA A 322 -1.97 5.39 -14.68
CA ALA A 322 -2.98 4.80 -15.55
C ALA A 322 -2.36 4.07 -16.76
N LEU A 323 -1.26 4.61 -17.31
CA LEU A 323 -0.51 3.95 -18.39
C LEU A 323 0.27 2.72 -17.91
N ALA A 324 0.79 2.77 -16.68
CA ALA A 324 1.59 1.70 -16.10
C ALA A 324 0.75 0.57 -15.47
N GLY A 325 -0.53 0.81 -15.16
CA GLY A 325 -1.40 -0.10 -14.40
C GLY A 325 -1.66 -1.48 -15.02
N GLY A 326 -1.24 -1.71 -16.27
CA GLY A 326 -1.27 -3.04 -16.90
C GLY A 326 0.07 -3.80 -16.83
N ALA A 327 1.18 -3.09 -16.52
CA ALA A 327 2.53 -3.64 -16.52
C ALA A 327 3.20 -3.63 -15.15
N LEU A 328 2.73 -2.77 -14.23
CA LEU A 328 3.30 -2.61 -12.88
C LEU A 328 2.17 -2.67 -11.83
N PRO A 329 2.44 -3.18 -10.64
CA PRO A 329 1.51 -3.14 -9.52
C PRO A 329 1.40 -1.70 -9.01
N PHE A 330 0.56 -0.90 -9.65
CA PHE A 330 0.38 0.51 -9.34
C PHE A 330 -1.04 0.77 -8.82
N LEU A 331 -1.15 1.18 -7.56
CA LEU A 331 -2.43 1.47 -6.92
C LEU A 331 -2.75 2.96 -6.96
N LEU A 332 -3.77 3.33 -7.73
CA LEU A 332 -4.37 4.66 -7.70
C LEU A 332 -5.50 4.69 -6.67
N SER A 333 -5.22 5.21 -5.48
CA SER A 333 -6.19 5.38 -4.41
C SER A 333 -6.08 6.77 -3.79
N PRO A 334 -7.09 7.26 -3.06
CA PRO A 334 -6.98 8.51 -2.30
C PRO A 334 -5.79 8.51 -1.33
N VAL A 335 -5.44 7.37 -0.76
CA VAL A 335 -4.31 7.24 0.17
C VAL A 335 -2.97 7.40 -0.54
N THR A 336 -2.80 6.82 -1.72
CA THR A 336 -1.55 6.90 -2.50
C THR A 336 -1.40 8.21 -3.27
N THR A 337 -2.47 9.01 -3.40
CA THR A 337 -2.46 10.29 -4.12
C THR A 337 -2.62 11.49 -3.20
N VAL A 338 -3.68 11.54 -2.39
CA VAL A 338 -3.99 12.72 -1.57
C VAL A 338 -3.03 12.85 -0.38
N VAL A 339 -2.68 11.74 0.28
CA VAL A 339 -1.79 11.78 1.46
C VAL A 339 -0.39 12.29 1.10
N PRO A 340 0.30 11.80 0.05
CA PRO A 340 1.58 12.36 -0.36
C PRO A 340 1.48 13.83 -0.79
N ALA A 341 0.44 14.20 -1.52
CA ALA A 341 0.22 15.58 -1.95
C ALA A 341 0.04 16.53 -0.73
N ALA A 342 -0.77 16.13 0.25
CA ALA A 342 -0.97 16.90 1.47
C ALA A 342 0.32 17.00 2.30
N ALA A 343 1.06 15.89 2.45
CA ALA A 343 2.35 15.88 3.13
C ALA A 343 3.36 16.82 2.46
N MET A 344 3.45 16.79 1.12
CA MET A 344 4.29 17.71 0.34
C MET A 344 3.88 19.18 0.54
N ALA A 345 2.58 19.48 0.57
CA ALA A 345 2.09 20.83 0.82
C ALA A 345 2.48 21.33 2.23
N VAL A 346 2.28 20.48 3.24
CA VAL A 346 2.65 20.81 4.64
C VAL A 346 4.16 21.02 4.78
N LEU A 347 4.97 20.10 4.25
CA LEU A 347 6.43 20.21 4.30
C LEU A 347 6.95 21.43 3.52
N GLY A 348 6.35 21.70 2.36
CA GLY A 348 6.69 22.87 1.55
C GLY A 348 6.37 24.19 2.25
N LEU A 349 5.20 24.28 2.88
CA LEU A 349 4.82 25.46 3.67
C LEU A 349 5.68 25.61 4.93
N ALA A 350 6.00 24.51 5.61
CA ALA A 350 6.90 24.54 6.76
C ALA A 350 8.30 25.02 6.36
N GLY A 351 8.85 24.51 5.25
CA GLY A 351 10.14 24.97 4.70
C GLY A 351 10.11 26.45 4.33
N ALA A 352 9.06 26.94 3.69
CA ALA A 352 8.88 28.36 3.38
C ALA A 352 8.77 29.21 4.66
N ALA A 353 8.06 28.75 5.70
CA ALA A 353 7.94 29.46 6.96
C ALA A 353 9.27 29.56 7.71
N VAL A 354 10.06 28.50 7.72
CA VAL A 354 11.42 28.50 8.29
C VAL A 354 12.32 29.48 7.54
N ALA A 355 12.32 29.44 6.20
CA ALA A 355 13.09 30.35 5.36
C ALA A 355 12.74 31.83 5.62
N LEU A 356 11.45 32.13 5.77
CA LEU A 356 10.98 33.49 6.09
C LEU A 356 11.43 33.96 7.47
N ARG A 357 11.51 33.06 8.46
CA ARG A 357 11.94 33.42 9.82
C ARG A 357 13.40 33.91 9.85
N THR A 358 14.28 33.33 9.06
CA THR A 358 15.69 33.73 8.97
C THR A 358 15.88 35.13 8.37
N VAL A 359 15.03 35.54 7.43
CA VAL A 359 15.09 36.84 6.77
C VAL A 359 14.36 37.94 7.57
N THR A 360 13.28 37.61 8.24
CA THR A 360 12.55 38.60 9.06
C THR A 360 13.24 38.93 10.36
N SER A 361 14.14 38.07 10.86
CA SER A 361 14.97 38.33 12.04
C SER A 361 16.26 39.13 11.75
N ALA A 362 16.61 39.34 10.47
CA ALA A 362 17.78 40.15 10.09
C ALA A 362 17.53 41.65 10.40
N ASP A 363 18.53 42.29 11.06
CA ASP A 363 18.44 43.69 11.46
C ASP A 363 18.52 44.60 10.20
N PRO A 364 17.53 45.50 10.00
CA PRO A 364 17.53 46.42 8.84
C PRO A 364 18.75 47.30 8.71
N LEU A 365 19.43 47.60 9.83
CA LEU A 365 20.61 48.47 9.85
C LEU A 365 21.86 47.83 9.24
N THR A 366 21.99 46.50 9.36
CA THR A 366 23.09 45.75 8.73
C THR A 366 22.91 45.59 7.23
N ALA A 367 21.69 45.54 6.73
CA ALA A 367 21.38 45.43 5.30
C ALA A 367 21.65 46.74 4.51
N LEU A 368 21.55 47.90 5.15
CA LEU A 368 21.83 49.19 4.54
C LEU A 368 23.31 49.57 4.58
N GLY A 369 24.12 48.93 5.46
CA GLY A 369 25.56 49.17 5.61
C GLY A 369 26.47 48.35 4.69
N SER A 370 25.98 47.28 4.08
CA SER A 370 26.80 46.34 3.27
C SER A 370 26.95 46.72 1.78
N ASN A 371 26.37 47.82 1.34
CA ASN A 371 26.49 48.34 -0.04
C ASN A 371 27.43 49.58 -0.15
N ARG A 372 28.49 49.60 0.66
CA ARG A 372 29.60 50.53 0.45
C ARG A 372 30.89 49.78 0.14
#